data_09831202e7269b64bdca904f047abc8d
#
_entry.id   09831202e7269b64bdca904f047abc8d
#
_cell.length_a   1.000
_cell.length_b   1.000
_cell.length_c   1.000
_cell.angle_alpha   90.00
_cell.angle_beta   90.00
_cell.angle_gamma   90.00
#
_symmetry.space_group_name_H-M   'P 1'
#
loop_
_entity.id
_entity.type
_entity.pdbx_description
1 polymer ?
#
loop_
_entity_poly.entity_id
_entity_poly.type
_entity_poly.pdbx_seq_one_letter_code
_entity_poly.pdbx_strand_id
1 'polypeptide(L)'
;MKRREFIKGSLIAGAGMALARDGFAGQLIQESANKPNIIIILCDDLGYGDIGCFGDTVIRTPNIDRLAETGVKLTNFYASAPVCSPSRAGLLTGRYPKRTGVTQVLFPTRGLGAIVNARLALSGSALALPKDELTVADLLKTAGYATCCIGKWHLGDIPGSLPNDRGFEHYLGLLYSNDMTPLPLWRNREIIEKSPCNQDLLTQKYTEEALWFIKQNQNKPFFLYLAHTFPHEPLHASPEFRGKSKAGIYGDCVEEIDWSTGKIVALLSELGLLKNTLIIFTSDNGPWWTGNPGYHRGRKNETFDGGMAVPFIASWEGKIPAGQTSDQIAMNIDLFTTSLALAGVDLPRDRIIDGKNLMPLLTGKESQTPHNYLYFYQGKELQAVRSGRWKYQLRHFVQYPPLGLNQGPWLFDLQNDPNESYNVKELYPEVVAEFEKVIADWQKNFSRGLKI
;
A
#
# COMPACT_ATOMS: atom_id res chain seq x y z
N MET A 1 32.26 56.60 26.00
CA MET A 1 32.40 55.63 24.90
C MET A 1 32.28 56.34 23.59
N LYS A 2 33.30 56.25 22.71
CA LYS A 2 33.35 57.01 21.45
C LYS A 2 32.49 56.32 20.38
N ARG A 3 31.73 57.08 19.66
CA ARG A 3 30.77 56.68 18.59
C ARG A 3 31.34 55.66 17.59
N ARG A 4 32.66 55.56 17.47
CA ARG A 4 33.39 54.61 16.57
C ARG A 4 33.37 53.16 17.05
N GLU A 5 33.27 52.91 18.34
CA GLU A 5 33.25 51.53 18.89
C GLU A 5 31.87 50.88 18.76
N PHE A 6 30.78 51.70 18.78
CA PHE A 6 29.41 51.21 18.61
C PHE A 6 29.18 50.74 17.15
N ILE A 7 29.79 51.38 16.16
CA ILE A 7 29.64 50.99 14.76
C ILE A 7 30.42 49.68 14.45
N LYS A 8 31.58 49.43 15.10
CA LYS A 8 32.30 48.17 14.94
C LYS A 8 31.59 46.96 15.59
N GLY A 9 30.89 47.14 16.72
CA GLY A 9 30.14 46.09 17.38
C GLY A 9 28.87 45.72 16.60
N SER A 10 28.21 46.66 15.93
CA SER A 10 26.99 46.42 15.13
C SER A 10 27.30 45.73 13.80
N LEU A 11 28.46 45.97 13.21
CA LEU A 11 28.89 45.29 11.95
C LEU A 11 29.27 43.81 12.18
N ILE A 12 29.89 43.51 13.35
CA ILE A 12 30.24 42.11 13.67
C ILE A 12 29.01 41.29 14.05
N ALA A 13 28.03 41.87 14.73
CA ALA A 13 26.76 41.20 15.05
C ALA A 13 25.89 40.94 13.76
N GLY A 14 25.91 41.87 12.78
CA GLY A 14 25.23 41.70 11.49
C GLY A 14 25.85 40.64 10.62
N ALA A 15 27.17 40.53 10.58
CA ALA A 15 27.89 39.53 9.82
C ALA A 15 27.73 38.11 10.41
N GLY A 16 27.70 38.00 11.74
CA GLY A 16 27.47 36.72 12.44
C GLY A 16 26.06 36.15 12.23
N MET A 17 25.02 37.02 12.17
CA MET A 17 23.66 36.59 11.87
C MET A 17 23.45 36.22 10.38
N ALA A 18 24.15 36.84 9.45
CA ALA A 18 24.08 36.50 8.03
C ALA A 18 24.76 35.13 7.77
N LEU A 19 25.95 34.89 8.31
CA LEU A 19 26.65 33.63 8.19
C LEU A 19 25.92 32.46 8.90
N ALA A 20 25.24 32.72 10.03
CA ALA A 20 24.42 31.69 10.71
C ALA A 20 23.15 31.35 9.89
N ARG A 21 22.54 32.33 9.21
CA ARG A 21 21.38 32.10 8.35
C ARG A 21 21.72 31.30 7.10
N ASP A 22 22.84 31.62 6.46
CA ASP A 22 23.32 30.90 5.26
C ASP A 22 23.81 29.50 5.60
N GLY A 23 24.42 29.29 6.75
CA GLY A 23 24.82 27.98 7.24
C GLY A 23 23.60 27.09 7.58
N PHE A 24 22.58 27.63 8.23
CA PHE A 24 21.37 26.90 8.57
C PHE A 24 20.51 26.61 7.34
N ALA A 25 20.38 27.56 6.41
CA ALA A 25 19.72 27.33 5.12
C ALA A 25 20.48 26.31 4.25
N GLY A 26 21.81 26.38 4.21
CA GLY A 26 22.67 25.40 3.54
C GLY A 26 22.54 23.99 4.11
N GLN A 27 22.47 23.86 5.44
CA GLN A 27 22.29 22.57 6.12
C GLN A 27 20.89 21.98 5.87
N LEU A 28 19.83 22.78 5.90
CA LEU A 28 18.47 22.37 5.54
C LEU A 28 18.34 21.95 4.08
N ILE A 29 19.03 22.64 3.16
CA ILE A 29 19.08 22.30 1.74
C ILE A 29 19.86 20.98 1.55
N GLN A 30 20.94 20.76 2.28
CA GLN A 30 21.76 19.56 2.20
C GLN A 30 21.07 18.35 2.82
N GLU A 31 20.32 18.51 3.91
CA GLU A 31 19.49 17.46 4.50
C GLU A 31 18.29 17.09 3.59
N SER A 32 17.68 18.06 2.92
CA SER A 32 16.62 17.84 1.94
C SER A 32 17.13 17.09 0.68
N ALA A 33 18.35 17.38 0.23
CA ALA A 33 18.95 16.73 -0.94
C ALA A 33 19.30 15.25 -0.74
N ASN A 34 19.29 14.74 0.49
CA ASN A 34 19.60 13.34 0.81
C ASN A 34 18.38 12.45 1.02
N LYS A 35 17.15 13.00 1.03
CA LYS A 35 15.92 12.21 1.21
C LYS A 35 15.49 11.59 -0.13
N PRO A 36 15.24 10.26 -0.18
CA PRO A 36 14.85 9.61 -1.42
C PRO A 36 13.40 9.93 -1.80
N ASN A 37 13.10 9.87 -3.08
CA ASN A 37 11.74 9.79 -3.56
C ASN A 37 11.16 8.40 -3.24
N ILE A 38 9.86 8.35 -3.01
CA ILE A 38 9.16 7.10 -2.73
C ILE A 38 7.95 7.01 -3.67
N ILE A 39 7.89 5.94 -4.45
CA ILE A 39 6.77 5.65 -5.35
C ILE A 39 6.18 4.30 -4.95
N ILE A 40 4.88 4.28 -4.66
CA ILE A 40 4.11 3.06 -4.47
C ILE A 40 3.13 2.96 -5.63
N ILE A 41 3.31 1.96 -6.51
CA ILE A 41 2.38 1.58 -7.56
C ILE A 41 1.53 0.45 -7.00
N LEU A 42 0.26 0.74 -6.74
CA LEU A 42 -0.70 -0.19 -6.16
C LEU A 42 -1.76 -0.54 -7.19
N CYS A 43 -1.94 -1.84 -7.45
CA CYS A 43 -3.05 -2.34 -8.25
C CYS A 43 -4.26 -2.65 -7.37
N ASP A 44 -5.45 -2.73 -7.98
CA ASP A 44 -6.71 -3.09 -7.34
C ASP A 44 -7.14 -4.48 -7.83
N ASP A 45 -7.17 -5.46 -6.94
CA ASP A 45 -7.53 -6.86 -7.24
C ASP A 45 -6.53 -7.59 -8.20
N LEU A 46 -5.27 -7.17 -8.30
CA LEU A 46 -4.28 -7.90 -9.11
C LEU A 46 -3.89 -9.19 -8.41
N GLY A 47 -4.00 -10.30 -9.13
CA GLY A 47 -3.64 -11.62 -8.62
C GLY A 47 -2.13 -11.82 -8.52
N TYR A 48 -1.74 -12.68 -7.59
CA TYR A 48 -0.35 -13.08 -7.41
C TYR A 48 0.25 -13.67 -8.70
N GLY A 49 -0.54 -14.47 -9.44
CA GLY A 49 -0.13 -15.13 -10.67
C GLY A 49 -0.43 -14.34 -11.96
N ASP A 50 -0.70 -13.05 -11.91
CA ASP A 50 -1.08 -12.26 -13.09
C ASP A 50 0.07 -11.50 -13.75
N ILE A 51 1.30 -11.64 -13.26
CA ILE A 51 2.48 -10.97 -13.81
C ILE A 51 3.63 -11.97 -14.07
N GLY A 52 4.43 -11.70 -15.09
CA GLY A 52 5.44 -12.62 -15.62
C GLY A 52 6.46 -13.08 -14.59
N CYS A 53 7.03 -12.15 -13.81
CA CYS A 53 8.04 -12.48 -12.79
C CYS A 53 7.49 -13.29 -11.59
N PHE A 54 6.15 -13.47 -11.48
CA PHE A 54 5.48 -14.36 -10.52
C PHE A 54 4.86 -15.59 -11.17
N GLY A 55 5.12 -15.81 -12.47
CA GLY A 55 4.83 -17.08 -13.16
C GLY A 55 3.77 -17.03 -14.24
N ASP A 56 3.16 -15.88 -14.54
CA ASP A 56 2.26 -15.75 -15.69
C ASP A 56 3.04 -15.89 -17.01
N THR A 57 2.44 -16.60 -17.96
CA THR A 57 2.98 -16.76 -19.30
C THR A 57 2.05 -16.24 -20.40
N VAL A 58 0.88 -15.71 -20.04
CA VAL A 58 -0.19 -15.25 -20.94
C VAL A 58 -0.22 -13.75 -21.04
N ILE A 59 -0.19 -13.06 -19.87
CA ILE A 59 -0.20 -11.60 -19.78
C ILE A 59 1.24 -11.09 -19.89
N ARG A 60 1.47 -10.09 -20.72
CA ARG A 60 2.81 -9.54 -20.96
C ARG A 60 3.07 -8.37 -20.03
N THR A 61 4.05 -8.54 -19.10
CA THR A 61 4.42 -7.51 -18.13
C THR A 61 5.93 -7.18 -18.14
N PRO A 62 6.53 -6.88 -19.31
CA PRO A 62 7.97 -6.74 -19.43
C PRO A 62 8.57 -5.60 -18.59
N ASN A 63 7.82 -4.53 -18.33
CA ASN A 63 8.31 -3.40 -17.52
C ASN A 63 8.27 -3.73 -16.03
N ILE A 64 7.23 -4.41 -15.54
CA ILE A 64 7.13 -4.90 -14.17
C ILE A 64 8.17 -6.00 -13.92
N ASP A 65 8.35 -6.92 -14.89
CA ASP A 65 9.38 -7.97 -14.84
C ASP A 65 10.78 -7.35 -14.77
N ARG A 66 11.04 -6.31 -15.57
CA ARG A 66 12.30 -5.57 -15.52
C ARG A 66 12.53 -4.89 -14.17
N LEU A 67 11.47 -4.38 -13.53
CA LEU A 67 11.58 -3.81 -12.18
C LEU A 67 12.01 -4.88 -11.17
N ALA A 68 11.50 -6.12 -11.30
CA ALA A 68 11.92 -7.26 -10.48
C ALA A 68 13.37 -7.68 -10.76
N GLU A 69 13.80 -7.69 -12.02
CA GLU A 69 15.19 -7.96 -12.41
C GLU A 69 16.19 -6.94 -11.83
N THR A 70 15.77 -5.69 -11.68
CA THR A 70 16.62 -4.60 -11.14
C THR A 70 16.45 -4.38 -9.64
N GLY A 71 15.66 -5.21 -8.97
CA GLY A 71 15.33 -5.09 -7.57
C GLY A 71 15.18 -6.42 -6.86
N VAL A 72 14.27 -6.50 -5.91
CA VAL A 72 13.94 -7.67 -5.09
C VAL A 72 12.46 -8.00 -5.18
N LYS A 73 12.14 -9.30 -5.30
CA LYS A 73 10.79 -9.86 -5.12
C LYS A 73 10.65 -10.42 -3.71
N LEU A 74 9.53 -10.14 -3.05
CA LEU A 74 9.12 -10.89 -1.86
C LEU A 74 7.99 -11.84 -2.26
N THR A 75 8.22 -13.15 -2.11
CA THR A 75 7.23 -14.17 -2.48
C THR A 75 6.18 -14.40 -1.41
N ASN A 76 6.41 -13.90 -0.18
CA ASN A 76 5.50 -13.98 0.95
C ASN A 76 5.13 -12.59 1.46
N PHE A 77 4.69 -11.72 0.56
CA PHE A 77 4.18 -10.40 0.92
C PHE A 77 2.65 -10.40 0.95
N TYR A 78 2.09 -9.81 2.00
CA TYR A 78 0.66 -9.88 2.29
C TYR A 78 0.00 -8.52 2.33
N ALA A 79 -1.25 -8.47 1.85
CA ALA A 79 -2.18 -7.41 2.20
C ALA A 79 -2.59 -7.51 3.68
N SER A 80 -2.94 -6.41 4.32
CA SER A 80 -3.40 -6.41 5.73
C SER A 80 -4.88 -6.77 5.89
N ALA A 81 -5.60 -6.89 4.78
CA ALA A 81 -6.97 -7.39 4.71
C ALA A 81 -7.25 -7.95 3.32
N PRO A 82 -8.19 -8.92 3.17
CA PRO A 82 -8.53 -9.51 1.88
C PRO A 82 -9.48 -8.64 1.03
N VAL A 83 -9.60 -7.34 1.34
CA VAL A 83 -10.47 -6.36 0.64
C VAL A 83 -9.89 -4.95 0.70
N CYS A 84 -10.27 -4.14 -0.30
CA CYS A 84 -9.62 -2.86 -0.63
C CYS A 84 -9.59 -1.81 0.50
N SER A 85 -10.74 -1.31 1.03
CA SER A 85 -10.71 -0.19 1.99
C SER A 85 -9.91 -0.51 3.26
N PRO A 86 -10.10 -1.67 3.92
CA PRO A 86 -9.29 -2.04 5.07
C PRO A 86 -7.80 -2.17 4.74
N SER A 87 -7.46 -2.82 3.61
CA SER A 87 -6.08 -3.00 3.20
C SER A 87 -5.39 -1.66 2.93
N ARG A 88 -6.06 -0.73 2.22
CA ARG A 88 -5.56 0.63 1.95
C ARG A 88 -5.41 1.45 3.23
N ALA A 89 -6.35 1.31 4.19
CA ALA A 89 -6.21 1.92 5.52
C ALA A 89 -4.97 1.38 6.24
N GLY A 90 -4.74 0.07 6.21
CA GLY A 90 -3.56 -0.54 6.80
C GLY A 90 -2.26 -0.02 6.19
N LEU A 91 -2.15 -0.05 4.85
CA LEU A 91 -0.99 0.43 4.10
C LEU A 91 -0.64 1.88 4.46
N LEU A 92 -1.64 2.77 4.46
CA LEU A 92 -1.41 4.20 4.66
C LEU A 92 -1.18 4.60 6.12
N THR A 93 -1.58 3.78 7.11
CA THR A 93 -1.46 4.09 8.54
C THR A 93 -0.43 3.25 9.28
N GLY A 94 0.10 2.18 8.67
CA GLY A 94 1.02 1.24 9.31
C GLY A 94 0.38 0.39 10.42
N ARG A 95 -0.95 0.27 10.44
CA ARG A 95 -1.72 -0.37 11.51
C ARG A 95 -2.66 -1.43 10.94
N TYR A 96 -2.85 -2.51 11.68
CA TYR A 96 -3.91 -3.44 11.28
C TYR A 96 -5.27 -2.73 11.14
N PRO A 97 -6.06 -3.04 10.09
CA PRO A 97 -7.34 -2.37 9.81
C PRO A 97 -8.31 -2.35 11.00
N LYS A 98 -8.27 -3.37 11.83
CA LYS A 98 -9.06 -3.41 13.07
C LYS A 98 -8.72 -2.26 14.04
N ARG A 99 -7.47 -1.77 14.06
CA ARG A 99 -7.08 -0.62 14.90
C ARG A 99 -7.59 0.70 14.34
N THR A 100 -7.65 0.83 13.02
CA THR A 100 -8.16 2.04 12.36
C THR A 100 -9.68 2.14 12.39
N GLY A 101 -10.38 1.04 12.70
CA GLY A 101 -11.85 0.98 12.62
C GLY A 101 -12.38 0.79 11.19
N VAL A 102 -11.56 0.92 10.15
CA VAL A 102 -11.94 0.62 8.76
C VAL A 102 -11.83 -0.89 8.54
N THR A 103 -12.88 -1.60 8.87
CA THR A 103 -12.87 -3.07 8.90
C THR A 103 -13.66 -3.71 7.75
N GLN A 104 -14.35 -2.89 6.95
CA GLN A 104 -15.18 -3.30 5.82
C GLN A 104 -14.93 -2.38 4.63
N VAL A 105 -15.37 -2.83 3.45
CA VAL A 105 -15.39 -2.00 2.24
C VAL A 105 -16.28 -0.78 2.48
N LEU A 106 -15.77 0.41 2.19
CA LEU A 106 -16.48 1.66 2.32
C LEU A 106 -17.31 1.97 1.07
N PHE A 107 -18.41 2.69 1.24
CA PHE A 107 -19.31 3.05 0.15
C PHE A 107 -19.51 4.58 0.11
N PRO A 108 -19.88 5.16 -1.04
CA PRO A 108 -20.24 6.56 -1.13
C PRO A 108 -21.29 6.97 -0.10
N THR A 109 -21.14 8.16 0.47
CA THR A 109 -22.13 8.65 1.48
C THR A 109 -23.44 9.14 0.84
N ARG A 110 -23.53 9.09 -0.48
CA ARG A 110 -24.70 9.50 -1.29
C ARG A 110 -25.23 8.34 -2.12
N GLY A 111 -26.48 8.44 -2.55
CA GLY A 111 -27.14 7.42 -3.37
C GLY A 111 -27.33 6.09 -2.64
N LEU A 112 -27.24 4.98 -3.37
CA LEU A 112 -27.39 3.62 -2.79
C LEU A 112 -26.32 3.29 -1.74
N GLY A 113 -25.13 3.88 -1.85
CA GLY A 113 -24.04 3.69 -0.88
C GLY A 113 -24.44 4.12 0.52
N ALA A 114 -25.27 5.16 0.67
CA ALA A 114 -25.74 5.60 1.98
C ALA A 114 -26.53 4.52 2.74
N ILE A 115 -27.28 3.66 2.03
CA ILE A 115 -28.04 2.54 2.64
C ILE A 115 -27.07 1.46 3.17
N VAL A 116 -26.04 1.16 2.38
CA VAL A 116 -25.00 0.19 2.79
C VAL A 116 -24.22 0.74 3.98
N ASN A 117 -23.84 2.02 3.96
CA ASN A 117 -23.16 2.69 5.06
C ASN A 117 -23.99 2.65 6.37
N ALA A 118 -25.31 2.78 6.30
CA ALA A 118 -26.14 2.65 7.48
C ALA A 118 -26.01 1.24 8.13
N ARG A 119 -25.91 0.18 7.34
CA ARG A 119 -25.65 -1.19 7.83
C ARG A 119 -24.23 -1.35 8.39
N LEU A 120 -23.23 -0.74 7.73
CA LEU A 120 -21.84 -0.77 8.21
C LEU A 120 -21.71 -0.05 9.56
N ALA A 121 -22.39 1.08 9.75
CA ALA A 121 -22.44 1.78 11.03
C ALA A 121 -23.00 0.89 12.15
N LEU A 122 -24.05 0.11 11.87
CA LEU A 122 -24.60 -0.86 12.83
C LEU A 122 -23.62 -1.97 13.19
N SER A 123 -22.74 -2.37 12.27
CA SER A 123 -21.65 -3.33 12.54
C SER A 123 -20.49 -2.70 13.33
N GLY A 124 -20.54 -1.39 13.57
CA GLY A 124 -19.49 -0.61 14.24
C GLY A 124 -18.20 -0.48 13.40
N SER A 125 -18.28 -0.62 12.07
CA SER A 125 -17.19 -0.22 11.17
C SER A 125 -17.21 1.30 11.00
N ALA A 126 -16.03 1.91 10.87
CA ALA A 126 -15.93 3.30 10.46
C ALA A 126 -16.48 3.46 9.04
N LEU A 127 -17.06 4.62 8.73
CA LEU A 127 -17.61 4.97 7.41
C LEU A 127 -16.63 5.76 6.55
N ALA A 128 -15.49 6.10 7.11
CA ALA A 128 -14.35 6.74 6.48
C ALA A 128 -13.12 6.50 7.35
N LEU A 129 -11.93 6.78 6.84
CA LEU A 129 -10.72 6.79 7.68
C LEU A 129 -10.90 7.85 8.78
N PRO A 130 -10.86 7.46 10.07
CA PRO A 130 -11.05 8.39 11.18
C PRO A 130 -10.09 9.58 11.15
N LYS A 131 -10.56 10.75 11.55
CA LYS A 131 -9.79 12.00 11.46
C LYS A 131 -8.52 12.01 12.30
N ASP A 132 -8.51 11.26 13.39
CA ASP A 132 -7.38 11.11 14.30
C ASP A 132 -6.34 10.09 13.82
N GLU A 133 -6.62 9.29 12.79
CA GLU A 133 -5.59 8.46 12.16
C GLU A 133 -4.60 9.33 11.39
N LEU A 134 -3.32 8.95 11.43
CA LEU A 134 -2.25 9.59 10.66
C LEU A 134 -1.88 8.71 9.48
N THR A 135 -1.85 9.30 8.29
CA THR A 135 -1.33 8.59 7.11
C THR A 135 0.17 8.84 6.93
N VAL A 136 0.81 7.99 6.17
CA VAL A 136 2.21 8.19 5.75
C VAL A 136 2.39 9.55 5.04
N ALA A 137 1.40 9.99 4.25
CA ALA A 137 1.44 11.27 3.56
C ALA A 137 1.35 12.47 4.54
N ASP A 138 0.54 12.38 5.61
CA ASP A 138 0.49 13.40 6.66
C ASP A 138 1.90 13.64 7.24
N LEU A 139 2.62 12.57 7.53
CA LEU A 139 3.94 12.63 8.18
C LEU A 139 5.06 12.99 7.19
N LEU A 140 5.05 12.44 5.98
CA LEU A 140 6.02 12.79 4.95
C LEU A 140 5.92 14.26 4.53
N LYS A 141 4.71 14.81 4.47
CA LYS A 141 4.49 16.24 4.21
C LYS A 141 5.18 17.11 5.27
N THR A 142 5.10 16.75 6.56
CA THR A 142 5.81 17.49 7.61
C THR A 142 7.32 17.40 7.48
N ALA A 143 7.83 16.37 6.82
CA ALA A 143 9.24 16.18 6.51
C ALA A 143 9.70 16.85 5.21
N GLY A 144 8.82 17.65 4.56
CA GLY A 144 9.14 18.43 3.37
C GLY A 144 8.98 17.69 2.05
N TYR A 145 8.32 16.52 2.05
CA TYR A 145 7.98 15.81 0.82
C TYR A 145 6.82 16.51 0.09
N ALA A 146 6.92 16.60 -1.24
CA ALA A 146 5.73 16.79 -2.05
C ALA A 146 4.94 15.48 -2.07
N THR A 147 3.63 15.54 -1.83
CA THR A 147 2.81 14.33 -1.66
C THR A 147 1.68 14.29 -2.67
N CYS A 148 1.55 13.15 -3.37
CA CYS A 148 0.55 12.95 -4.40
C CYS A 148 -0.15 11.61 -4.24
N CYS A 149 -1.49 11.62 -4.36
CA CYS A 149 -2.32 10.43 -4.51
C CYS A 149 -2.95 10.46 -5.90
N ILE A 150 -2.77 9.40 -6.68
CA ILE A 150 -3.40 9.26 -8.00
C ILE A 150 -4.16 7.94 -8.04
N GLY A 151 -5.42 7.96 -8.50
CA GLY A 151 -6.26 6.79 -8.67
C GLY A 151 -7.28 6.58 -7.58
N LYS A 152 -7.54 5.32 -7.22
CA LYS A 152 -8.57 4.92 -6.25
C LYS A 152 -8.15 5.24 -4.81
N TRP A 153 -8.93 6.09 -4.14
CA TRP A 153 -8.74 6.43 -2.72
C TRP A 153 -9.34 5.39 -1.78
N HIS A 154 -10.65 5.21 -1.84
CA HIS A 154 -11.48 4.24 -1.10
C HIS A 154 -11.42 4.33 0.43
N LEU A 155 -11.17 5.54 0.98
CA LEU A 155 -11.09 5.77 2.44
C LEU A 155 -12.04 6.87 2.94
N GLY A 156 -13.03 7.22 2.13
CA GLY A 156 -14.12 8.13 2.51
C GLY A 156 -14.24 9.37 1.62
N ASP A 157 -15.45 9.98 1.63
CA ASP A 157 -15.83 11.20 0.88
C ASP A 157 -16.39 12.31 1.79
N ILE A 158 -16.27 12.14 3.11
CA ILE A 158 -16.71 13.14 4.07
C ILE A 158 -15.57 14.13 4.42
N PRO A 159 -15.87 15.35 4.88
CA PRO A 159 -14.86 16.32 5.31
C PRO A 159 -13.91 15.74 6.36
N GLY A 160 -12.60 15.85 6.11
CA GLY A 160 -11.54 15.28 6.93
C GLY A 160 -11.11 13.87 6.53
N SER A 161 -11.72 13.27 5.48
CA SER A 161 -11.33 11.95 4.96
C SER A 161 -10.89 11.96 3.49
N LEU A 162 -11.00 13.09 2.80
CA LEU A 162 -10.52 13.23 1.43
C LEU A 162 -9.00 13.10 1.36
N PRO A 163 -8.41 12.68 0.24
CA PRO A 163 -6.95 12.61 0.09
C PRO A 163 -6.24 13.90 0.51
N ASN A 164 -6.77 15.06 0.12
CA ASN A 164 -6.22 16.38 0.49
C ASN A 164 -6.41 16.73 1.98
N ASP A 165 -7.25 16.02 2.72
CA ASP A 165 -7.38 16.14 4.17
C ASP A 165 -6.40 15.20 4.90
N ARG A 166 -5.81 14.26 4.17
CA ARG A 166 -5.01 13.15 4.67
C ARG A 166 -3.56 13.22 4.17
N GLY A 167 -3.01 14.43 4.13
CA GLY A 167 -1.61 14.70 3.86
C GLY A 167 -1.22 14.77 2.37
N PHE A 168 -2.09 14.44 1.42
CA PHE A 168 -1.78 14.55 0.01
C PHE A 168 -2.04 15.98 -0.50
N GLU A 169 -0.99 16.63 -1.01
CA GLU A 169 -1.10 17.99 -1.57
C GLU A 169 -1.77 17.99 -2.93
N HIS A 170 -1.59 16.92 -3.69
CA HIS A 170 -2.20 16.72 -5.00
C HIS A 170 -2.96 15.41 -5.07
N TYR A 171 -4.12 15.45 -5.71
CA TYR A 171 -4.99 14.28 -5.93
C TYR A 171 -5.61 14.32 -7.33
N LEU A 172 -5.57 13.17 -8.03
CA LEU A 172 -6.40 12.90 -9.21
C LEU A 172 -6.95 11.48 -9.10
N GLY A 173 -8.28 11.28 -9.13
CA GLY A 173 -8.79 9.91 -9.09
C GLY A 173 -10.25 9.76 -8.72
N LEU A 174 -10.59 8.53 -8.33
CA LEU A 174 -11.90 8.10 -7.87
C LEU A 174 -11.90 7.99 -6.34
N LEU A 175 -12.88 8.62 -5.68
CA LEU A 175 -12.99 8.53 -4.21
C LEU A 175 -13.40 7.14 -3.73
N TYR A 176 -14.01 6.32 -4.59
CA TYR A 176 -14.45 4.95 -4.29
C TYR A 176 -14.08 3.98 -5.42
N SER A 177 -14.59 2.75 -5.34
CA SER A 177 -14.37 1.75 -6.36
C SER A 177 -15.14 2.07 -7.64
N ASN A 178 -14.64 1.63 -8.77
CA ASN A 178 -15.16 1.95 -10.11
C ASN A 178 -16.51 1.30 -10.45
N ASP A 179 -16.95 0.35 -9.66
CA ASP A 179 -18.28 -0.27 -9.69
C ASP A 179 -19.32 0.49 -8.85
N MET A 180 -18.93 1.54 -8.13
CA MET A 180 -19.80 2.31 -7.24
C MET A 180 -20.33 3.58 -7.90
N THR A 181 -21.56 3.96 -7.55
CA THR A 181 -22.20 5.17 -8.07
C THR A 181 -22.52 6.13 -6.92
N PRO A 182 -22.26 7.45 -7.07
CA PRO A 182 -21.74 8.14 -8.26
C PRO A 182 -20.24 7.94 -8.49
N LEU A 183 -19.80 8.00 -9.77
CA LEU A 183 -18.43 7.78 -10.22
C LEU A 183 -17.86 8.98 -10.99
N PRO A 184 -17.66 10.14 -10.36
CA PRO A 184 -16.99 11.27 -10.99
C PRO A 184 -15.48 11.16 -10.87
N LEU A 185 -14.73 11.75 -11.81
CA LEU A 185 -13.29 11.93 -11.68
C LEU A 185 -13.00 13.26 -10.94
N TRP A 186 -12.20 13.16 -9.90
CA TRP A 186 -11.81 14.30 -9.06
C TRP A 186 -10.37 14.75 -9.35
N ARG A 187 -10.14 16.07 -9.32
CA ARG A 187 -8.81 16.65 -9.13
C ARG A 187 -8.85 17.49 -7.87
N ASN A 188 -8.05 17.13 -6.88
CA ASN A 188 -8.09 17.74 -5.55
C ASN A 188 -9.52 17.69 -4.96
N ARG A 189 -10.17 18.83 -4.85
CA ARG A 189 -11.53 18.96 -4.30
C ARG A 189 -12.61 19.26 -5.34
N GLU A 190 -12.25 19.18 -6.61
CA GLU A 190 -13.13 19.54 -7.73
C GLU A 190 -13.42 18.32 -8.61
N ILE A 191 -14.65 18.22 -9.09
CA ILE A 191 -15.05 17.24 -10.07
C ILE A 191 -14.67 17.77 -11.46
N ILE A 192 -13.73 17.08 -12.12
CA ILE A 192 -13.28 17.44 -13.47
C ILE A 192 -13.99 16.66 -14.57
N GLU A 193 -14.56 15.47 -14.24
CA GLU A 193 -15.47 14.75 -15.11
C GLU A 193 -16.68 14.30 -14.29
N LYS A 194 -17.88 14.56 -14.83
CA LYS A 194 -19.15 14.15 -14.19
C LYS A 194 -19.29 12.63 -14.19
N SER A 195 -20.14 12.12 -13.27
CA SER A 195 -20.49 10.71 -13.20
C SER A 195 -21.42 10.28 -14.33
N PRO A 196 -21.19 9.10 -14.96
CA PRO A 196 -19.96 8.31 -14.85
C PRO A 196 -18.81 8.92 -15.66
N CYS A 197 -17.61 8.94 -15.11
CA CYS A 197 -16.42 9.34 -15.87
C CYS A 197 -16.06 8.28 -16.92
N ASN A 198 -15.24 8.65 -17.90
CA ASN A 198 -14.74 7.71 -18.89
C ASN A 198 -13.69 6.79 -18.30
N GLN A 199 -14.09 5.57 -17.91
CA GLN A 199 -13.22 4.58 -17.29
C GLN A 199 -12.15 4.03 -18.26
N ASP A 200 -12.41 3.98 -19.56
CA ASP A 200 -11.48 3.45 -20.56
C ASP A 200 -10.14 4.23 -20.57
N LEU A 201 -10.14 5.48 -20.14
CA LEU A 201 -8.97 6.35 -20.17
C LEU A 201 -8.34 6.56 -18.78
N LEU A 202 -8.79 5.88 -17.72
CA LEU A 202 -8.31 6.14 -16.37
C LEU A 202 -6.81 5.83 -16.21
N THR A 203 -6.34 4.67 -16.69
CA THR A 203 -4.92 4.30 -16.58
C THR A 203 -4.02 5.30 -17.31
N GLN A 204 -4.42 5.77 -18.50
CA GLN A 204 -3.68 6.80 -19.23
C GLN A 204 -3.63 8.13 -18.45
N LYS A 205 -4.79 8.62 -17.98
CA LYS A 205 -4.88 9.87 -17.20
C LYS A 205 -4.04 9.81 -15.92
N TYR A 206 -4.07 8.67 -15.22
CA TYR A 206 -3.25 8.46 -14.02
C TYR A 206 -1.76 8.48 -14.35
N THR A 207 -1.38 7.87 -15.46
CA THR A 207 0.01 7.88 -15.92
C THR A 207 0.47 9.28 -16.28
N GLU A 208 -0.28 10.02 -17.08
CA GLU A 208 0.02 11.41 -17.45
C GLU A 208 0.16 12.32 -16.22
N GLU A 209 -0.74 12.20 -15.25
CA GLU A 209 -0.70 12.96 -14.01
C GLU A 209 0.52 12.60 -13.14
N ALA A 210 0.90 11.30 -13.10
CA ALA A 210 2.09 10.85 -12.40
C ALA A 210 3.37 11.40 -13.04
N LEU A 211 3.48 11.37 -14.37
CA LEU A 211 4.60 11.93 -15.10
C LEU A 211 4.69 13.45 -14.90
N TRP A 212 3.56 14.15 -14.93
CA TRP A 212 3.51 15.58 -14.64
C TRP A 212 3.98 15.86 -13.21
N PHE A 213 3.47 15.16 -12.22
CA PHE A 213 3.83 15.35 -10.81
C PHE A 213 5.32 15.12 -10.57
N ILE A 214 5.93 14.07 -11.14
CA ILE A 214 7.36 13.78 -11.04
C ILE A 214 8.18 14.95 -11.63
N LYS A 215 7.82 15.42 -12.83
CA LYS A 215 8.51 16.56 -13.47
C LYS A 215 8.45 17.84 -12.64
N GLN A 216 7.29 18.15 -12.04
CA GLN A 216 7.12 19.34 -11.20
C GLN A 216 7.94 19.28 -9.90
N ASN A 217 8.25 18.08 -9.43
CA ASN A 217 8.89 17.87 -8.13
C ASN A 217 10.29 17.24 -8.21
N GLN A 218 10.92 17.22 -9.39
CA GLN A 218 12.21 16.57 -9.63
C GLN A 218 13.38 17.10 -8.77
N ASN A 219 13.26 18.31 -8.20
CA ASN A 219 14.30 18.98 -7.41
C ASN A 219 14.05 18.90 -5.89
N LYS A 220 13.04 18.16 -5.42
CA LYS A 220 12.75 17.96 -3.99
C LYS A 220 12.23 16.55 -3.76
N PRO A 221 12.34 16.02 -2.54
CA PRO A 221 11.81 14.68 -2.25
C PRO A 221 10.30 14.65 -2.46
N PHE A 222 9.81 13.56 -3.05
CA PHE A 222 8.38 13.37 -3.27
C PHE A 222 7.92 11.96 -2.87
N PHE A 223 6.64 11.87 -2.49
CA PHE A 223 5.91 10.65 -2.27
C PHE A 223 4.75 10.57 -3.25
N LEU A 224 4.77 9.55 -4.10
CA LEU A 224 3.71 9.26 -5.06
C LEU A 224 3.04 7.93 -4.69
N TYR A 225 1.76 8.00 -4.33
CA TYR A 225 0.88 6.86 -4.17
C TYR A 225 0.01 6.74 -5.43
N LEU A 226 0.45 5.91 -6.38
CA LEU A 226 -0.25 5.63 -7.63
C LEU A 226 -1.10 4.36 -7.43
N ALA A 227 -2.36 4.56 -7.08
CA ALA A 227 -3.32 3.51 -6.78
C ALA A 227 -4.22 3.28 -8.01
N HIS A 228 -3.77 2.44 -8.94
CA HIS A 228 -4.56 2.08 -10.10
C HIS A 228 -5.94 1.57 -9.71
N THR A 229 -6.95 1.86 -10.54
CA THR A 229 -8.32 1.38 -10.37
C THR A 229 -8.47 -0.06 -10.85
N PHE A 230 -7.61 -0.49 -11.76
CA PHE A 230 -7.64 -1.80 -12.40
C PHE A 230 -6.55 -2.73 -11.84
N PRO A 231 -6.74 -4.06 -12.05
CA PRO A 231 -7.75 -4.77 -12.84
C PRO A 231 -9.07 -5.11 -12.10
N HIS A 232 -9.55 -4.25 -11.18
CA HIS A 232 -10.86 -4.40 -10.52
C HIS A 232 -12.02 -4.28 -11.54
N GLU A 233 -13.06 -5.12 -11.39
CA GLU A 233 -14.27 -5.05 -12.21
C GLU A 233 -15.15 -3.81 -11.87
N PRO A 234 -15.86 -3.25 -12.88
CA PRO A 234 -15.86 -3.60 -14.31
C PRO A 234 -14.53 -3.25 -14.99
N LEU A 235 -14.10 -4.12 -15.92
CA LEU A 235 -12.82 -4.02 -16.60
C LEU A 235 -12.88 -3.02 -17.75
N HIS A 236 -11.93 -2.08 -17.77
CA HIS A 236 -11.79 -1.07 -18.80
C HIS A 236 -10.31 -0.89 -19.16
N ALA A 237 -10.02 -0.88 -20.45
CA ALA A 237 -8.72 -0.54 -21.00
C ALA A 237 -8.87 0.47 -22.13
N SER A 238 -7.85 1.28 -22.34
CA SER A 238 -7.86 2.27 -23.42
C SER A 238 -7.94 1.61 -24.80
N PRO A 239 -8.36 2.35 -25.83
CA PRO A 239 -8.40 1.82 -27.21
C PRO A 239 -7.05 1.28 -27.69
N GLU A 240 -5.94 1.78 -27.13
CA GLU A 240 -4.60 1.32 -27.46
C GLU A 240 -4.28 -0.07 -26.92
N PHE A 241 -4.93 -0.50 -25.84
CA PHE A 241 -4.70 -1.80 -25.20
C PHE A 241 -5.84 -2.79 -25.40
N ARG A 242 -7.07 -2.32 -25.60
CA ARG A 242 -8.26 -3.15 -25.75
C ARG A 242 -8.14 -4.17 -26.88
N GLY A 243 -8.34 -5.45 -26.54
CA GLY A 243 -8.32 -6.57 -27.47
C GLY A 243 -6.93 -7.01 -27.91
N LYS A 244 -5.86 -6.62 -27.20
CA LYS A 244 -4.48 -6.96 -27.54
C LYS A 244 -3.90 -8.11 -26.71
N SER A 245 -4.34 -8.25 -25.47
CA SER A 245 -3.88 -9.31 -24.61
C SER A 245 -4.52 -10.66 -24.95
N LYS A 246 -3.74 -11.74 -24.81
CA LYS A 246 -4.24 -13.11 -24.92
C LYS A 246 -5.14 -13.52 -23.74
N ALA A 247 -5.12 -12.79 -22.65
CA ALA A 247 -5.97 -12.97 -21.48
C ALA A 247 -7.26 -12.12 -21.52
N GLY A 248 -7.64 -11.61 -22.72
CA GLY A 248 -8.82 -10.78 -22.89
C GLY A 248 -8.72 -9.43 -22.18
N ILE A 249 -9.88 -8.83 -21.85
CA ILE A 249 -9.93 -7.47 -21.26
C ILE A 249 -9.21 -7.37 -19.92
N TYR A 250 -9.15 -8.43 -19.12
CA TYR A 250 -8.38 -8.47 -17.87
C TYR A 250 -6.89 -8.28 -18.16
N GLY A 251 -6.36 -9.05 -19.10
CA GLY A 251 -4.98 -8.91 -19.54
C GLY A 251 -4.68 -7.56 -20.19
N ASP A 252 -5.65 -6.98 -20.96
CA ASP A 252 -5.50 -5.64 -21.50
C ASP A 252 -5.29 -4.59 -20.39
N CYS A 253 -6.04 -4.70 -19.27
CA CYS A 253 -5.87 -3.83 -18.11
C CYS A 253 -4.49 -3.98 -17.47
N VAL A 254 -4.01 -5.21 -17.28
CA VAL A 254 -2.71 -5.49 -16.65
C VAL A 254 -1.56 -5.03 -17.57
N GLU A 255 -1.66 -5.29 -18.89
CA GLU A 255 -0.66 -4.83 -19.86
C GLU A 255 -0.62 -3.28 -19.95
N GLU A 256 -1.74 -2.60 -19.74
CA GLU A 256 -1.76 -1.13 -19.67
C GLU A 256 -1.14 -0.59 -18.37
N ILE A 257 -1.31 -1.28 -17.24
CA ILE A 257 -0.59 -0.97 -15.97
C ILE A 257 0.91 -1.22 -16.14
N ASP A 258 1.30 -2.28 -16.82
CA ASP A 258 2.71 -2.53 -17.15
C ASP A 258 3.32 -1.37 -17.97
N TRP A 259 2.61 -0.93 -19.01
CA TRP A 259 2.99 0.25 -19.80
C TRP A 259 3.13 1.50 -18.93
N SER A 260 2.17 1.76 -18.04
CA SER A 260 2.21 2.88 -17.09
C SER A 260 3.47 2.82 -16.21
N THR A 261 3.77 1.66 -15.65
CA THR A 261 4.98 1.41 -14.86
C THR A 261 6.24 1.72 -15.68
N GLY A 262 6.30 1.24 -16.92
CA GLY A 262 7.40 1.51 -17.84
C GLY A 262 7.59 3.00 -18.12
N LYS A 263 6.51 3.77 -18.32
CA LYS A 263 6.56 5.22 -18.54
C LYS A 263 7.15 5.96 -17.34
N ILE A 264 6.78 5.58 -16.13
CA ILE A 264 7.30 6.17 -14.90
C ILE A 264 8.79 5.89 -14.74
N VAL A 265 9.22 4.63 -14.92
CA VAL A 265 10.62 4.23 -14.81
C VAL A 265 11.47 4.94 -15.88
N ALA A 266 10.96 5.04 -17.11
CA ALA A 266 11.64 5.73 -18.20
C ALA A 266 11.85 7.23 -17.89
N LEU A 267 10.83 7.91 -17.36
CA LEU A 267 10.95 9.32 -16.95
C LEU A 267 11.95 9.51 -15.81
N LEU A 268 11.92 8.63 -14.80
CA LEU A 268 12.89 8.69 -13.69
C LEU A 268 14.33 8.50 -14.19
N SER A 269 14.53 7.63 -15.19
CA SER A 269 15.83 7.44 -15.85
C SER A 269 16.27 8.68 -16.63
N GLU A 270 15.38 9.26 -17.42
CA GLU A 270 15.62 10.50 -18.19
C GLU A 270 16.03 11.66 -17.27
N LEU A 271 15.39 11.79 -16.12
CA LEU A 271 15.68 12.83 -15.12
C LEU A 271 16.87 12.51 -14.20
N GLY A 272 17.47 11.32 -14.32
CA GLY A 272 18.58 10.89 -13.45
C GLY A 272 18.15 10.61 -12.01
N LEU A 273 16.87 10.31 -11.76
CA LEU A 273 16.28 10.14 -10.42
C LEU A 273 16.29 8.71 -9.91
N LEU A 274 16.58 7.68 -10.72
CA LEU A 274 16.54 6.26 -10.32
C LEU A 274 17.39 5.96 -9.09
N LYS A 275 18.59 6.55 -9.00
CA LYS A 275 19.52 6.38 -7.87
C LYS A 275 19.00 6.97 -6.55
N ASN A 276 18.00 7.84 -6.61
CA ASN A 276 17.39 8.48 -5.45
C ASN A 276 15.89 8.18 -5.32
N THR A 277 15.40 7.06 -5.91
CA THR A 277 13.99 6.71 -5.88
C THR A 277 13.81 5.25 -5.51
N LEU A 278 13.06 5.00 -4.43
CA LEU A 278 12.50 3.68 -4.14
C LEU A 278 11.19 3.53 -4.90
N ILE A 279 11.09 2.50 -5.74
CA ILE A 279 9.88 2.14 -6.49
C ILE A 279 9.36 0.82 -5.92
N ILE A 280 8.11 0.81 -5.48
CA ILE A 280 7.40 -0.39 -4.98
C ILE A 280 6.23 -0.65 -5.91
N PHE A 281 6.07 -1.91 -6.35
CA PHE A 281 4.92 -2.41 -7.09
C PHE A 281 4.24 -3.51 -6.27
N THR A 282 2.92 -3.41 -6.08
CA THR A 282 2.13 -4.41 -5.33
C THR A 282 0.64 -4.30 -5.63
N SER A 283 -0.20 -5.12 -4.98
CA SER A 283 -1.67 -5.07 -5.01
C SER A 283 -2.24 -4.80 -3.61
N ASP A 284 -3.49 -4.34 -3.54
CA ASP A 284 -4.17 -4.07 -2.26
C ASP A 284 -4.77 -5.33 -1.61
N ASN A 285 -5.15 -6.32 -2.38
CA ASN A 285 -5.60 -7.66 -1.95
C ASN A 285 -5.47 -8.65 -3.11
N GLY A 286 -5.69 -9.92 -2.84
CA GLY A 286 -5.72 -10.95 -3.87
C GLY A 286 -6.87 -10.77 -4.87
N PRO A 287 -6.87 -11.50 -6.00
CA PRO A 287 -7.73 -11.22 -7.14
C PRO A 287 -9.19 -11.60 -6.87
N TRP A 288 -10.09 -10.94 -7.61
CA TRP A 288 -11.45 -11.43 -7.82
C TRP A 288 -11.46 -12.63 -8.77
N TRP A 289 -12.63 -13.11 -9.17
CA TRP A 289 -12.75 -14.33 -10.00
C TRP A 289 -12.09 -14.23 -11.38
N THR A 290 -11.90 -13.06 -11.91
CA THR A 290 -11.25 -12.80 -13.21
C THR A 290 -9.74 -12.86 -13.17
N GLY A 291 -9.10 -12.65 -12.01
CA GLY A 291 -7.65 -12.71 -11.86
C GLY A 291 -7.14 -14.09 -11.41
N ASN A 292 -5.83 -14.26 -11.43
CA ASN A 292 -5.15 -15.52 -11.13
C ASN A 292 -4.43 -15.45 -9.77
N PRO A 293 -4.86 -16.19 -8.73
CA PRO A 293 -4.17 -16.22 -7.43
C PRO A 293 -2.85 -17.02 -7.47
N GLY A 294 -2.41 -17.48 -8.63
CA GLY A 294 -1.29 -18.40 -8.75
C GLY A 294 -1.63 -19.77 -8.15
N TYR A 295 -0.69 -20.30 -7.39
CA TYR A 295 -0.88 -21.60 -6.69
C TYR A 295 -1.57 -21.45 -5.33
N HIS A 296 -1.95 -20.23 -4.92
CA HIS A 296 -2.56 -19.99 -3.62
C HIS A 296 -4.04 -20.35 -3.61
N ARG A 297 -4.51 -20.87 -2.46
CA ARG A 297 -5.92 -21.15 -2.21
C ARG A 297 -6.69 -19.87 -1.93
N GLY A 298 -7.94 -19.83 -2.39
CA GLY A 298 -8.86 -18.74 -2.11
C GLY A 298 -8.65 -17.53 -3.02
N ARG A 299 -9.39 -16.46 -2.74
CA ARG A 299 -9.44 -15.22 -3.53
C ARG A 299 -9.84 -14.05 -2.62
N LYS A 300 -10.02 -12.87 -3.18
CA LYS A 300 -10.59 -11.69 -2.50
C LYS A 300 -11.74 -12.08 -1.55
N ASN A 301 -11.81 -11.46 -0.40
CA ASN A 301 -12.68 -11.76 0.75
C ASN A 301 -12.29 -12.99 1.58
N GLU A 302 -11.23 -13.72 1.26
CA GLU A 302 -10.80 -14.89 2.02
C GLU A 302 -9.43 -14.66 2.64
N THR A 303 -9.21 -15.22 3.84
CA THR A 303 -7.93 -15.12 4.56
C THR A 303 -6.97 -16.26 4.23
N PHE A 304 -7.29 -17.11 3.27
CA PHE A 304 -6.32 -17.97 2.60
C PHE A 304 -5.34 -17.13 1.78
N ASP A 305 -4.18 -17.68 1.46
CA ASP A 305 -3.12 -16.91 0.79
C ASP A 305 -3.55 -16.33 -0.55
N GLY A 306 -4.48 -16.95 -1.29
CA GLY A 306 -5.02 -16.39 -2.53
C GLY A 306 -5.80 -15.08 -2.37
N GLY A 307 -6.30 -14.78 -1.17
CA GLY A 307 -6.92 -13.48 -0.87
C GLY A 307 -5.99 -12.48 -0.21
N MET A 308 -4.89 -12.96 0.39
CA MET A 308 -3.99 -12.15 1.22
C MET A 308 -2.61 -11.96 0.62
N ALA A 309 -2.02 -12.98 -0.04
CA ALA A 309 -0.73 -12.88 -0.69
C ALA A 309 -0.86 -12.11 -2.00
N VAL A 310 -0.02 -11.11 -2.17
CA VAL A 310 0.00 -10.22 -3.33
C VAL A 310 1.41 -10.12 -3.90
N PRO A 311 1.58 -9.87 -5.21
CA PRO A 311 2.90 -9.65 -5.77
C PRO A 311 3.56 -8.43 -5.12
N PHE A 312 4.85 -8.53 -4.82
CA PHE A 312 5.63 -7.42 -4.30
C PHE A 312 6.99 -7.34 -4.97
N ILE A 313 7.30 -6.18 -5.47
CA ILE A 313 8.59 -5.85 -6.06
C ILE A 313 9.05 -4.52 -5.46
N ALA A 314 10.31 -4.44 -5.06
CA ALA A 314 10.96 -3.19 -4.66
C ALA A 314 12.26 -3.01 -5.46
N SER A 315 12.41 -1.86 -6.11
CA SER A 315 13.61 -1.53 -6.87
C SER A 315 14.14 -0.15 -6.47
N TRP A 316 15.46 -0.10 -6.28
CA TRP A 316 16.19 1.15 -6.01
C TRP A 316 17.63 1.01 -6.50
N GLU A 317 17.94 1.67 -7.59
CA GLU A 317 19.26 1.58 -8.23
C GLU A 317 20.41 1.90 -7.26
N GLY A 318 21.34 0.96 -7.12
CA GLY A 318 22.53 1.10 -6.26
C GLY A 318 22.26 0.98 -4.75
N LYS A 319 21.02 0.70 -4.32
CA LYS A 319 20.66 0.50 -2.90
C LYS A 319 20.09 -0.89 -2.64
N ILE A 320 19.21 -1.39 -3.50
CA ILE A 320 18.65 -2.73 -3.44
C ILE A 320 19.42 -3.60 -4.45
N PRO A 321 20.00 -4.74 -4.04
CA PRO A 321 20.68 -5.65 -4.97
C PRO A 321 19.71 -6.16 -6.04
N ALA A 322 20.15 -6.17 -7.29
CA ALA A 322 19.36 -6.59 -8.43
C ALA A 322 19.11 -8.12 -8.45
N GLY A 323 17.95 -8.53 -8.96
CA GLY A 323 17.60 -9.93 -9.22
C GLY A 323 17.40 -10.79 -7.98
N GLN A 324 17.16 -10.18 -6.82
CA GLN A 324 16.97 -10.92 -5.57
C GLN A 324 15.54 -11.46 -5.44
N THR A 325 15.41 -12.58 -4.76
CA THR A 325 14.13 -13.13 -4.34
C THR A 325 14.24 -13.54 -2.87
N SER A 326 13.26 -13.13 -2.06
CA SER A 326 13.17 -13.51 -0.65
C SER A 326 11.81 -14.10 -0.34
N ASP A 327 11.79 -15.18 0.44
CA ASP A 327 10.60 -15.87 0.94
C ASP A 327 10.18 -15.38 2.34
N GLN A 328 10.82 -14.36 2.83
CA GLN A 328 10.53 -13.78 4.14
C GLN A 328 9.16 -13.09 4.16
N ILE A 329 8.42 -13.30 5.26
CA ILE A 329 7.08 -12.74 5.41
C ILE A 329 7.15 -11.23 5.64
N ALA A 330 6.29 -10.47 4.96
CA ALA A 330 6.10 -9.04 5.13
C ALA A 330 4.65 -8.66 4.80
N MET A 331 4.23 -7.46 5.16
CA MET A 331 2.84 -7.01 4.98
C MET A 331 2.81 -5.55 4.53
N ASN A 332 1.75 -5.14 3.84
CA ASN A 332 1.61 -3.79 3.30
C ASN A 332 1.62 -2.67 4.37
N ILE A 333 1.30 -2.99 5.64
CA ILE A 333 1.45 -2.05 6.78
C ILE A 333 2.91 -1.61 6.99
N ASP A 334 3.86 -2.40 6.52
CA ASP A 334 5.30 -2.14 6.64
C ASP A 334 5.75 -0.96 5.78
N LEU A 335 4.99 -0.67 4.71
CA LEU A 335 5.31 0.42 3.78
C LEU A 335 5.23 1.79 4.46
N PHE A 336 4.33 1.95 5.44
CA PHE A 336 4.26 3.14 6.30
C PHE A 336 5.59 3.34 7.06
N THR A 337 6.00 2.34 7.83
CA THR A 337 7.20 2.41 8.67
C THR A 337 8.47 2.52 7.83
N THR A 338 8.53 1.80 6.70
CA THR A 338 9.65 1.87 5.76
C THR A 338 9.79 3.27 5.15
N SER A 339 8.68 3.87 4.73
CA SER A 339 8.68 5.23 4.15
C SER A 339 9.12 6.28 5.16
N LEU A 340 8.66 6.20 6.41
CA LEU A 340 9.05 7.13 7.47
C LEU A 340 10.52 6.98 7.84
N ALA A 341 11.03 5.74 7.94
CA ALA A 341 12.44 5.48 8.20
C ALA A 341 13.36 6.09 7.13
N LEU A 342 12.96 6.00 5.85
CA LEU A 342 13.68 6.61 4.73
C LEU A 342 13.67 8.15 4.77
N ALA A 343 12.59 8.72 5.25
CA ALA A 343 12.45 10.17 5.40
C ALA A 343 13.11 10.73 6.67
N GLY A 344 13.61 9.86 7.57
CA GLY A 344 14.12 10.27 8.86
C GLY A 344 13.05 10.78 9.82
N VAL A 345 11.83 10.24 9.72
CA VAL A 345 10.68 10.63 10.54
C VAL A 345 10.41 9.58 11.61
N ASP A 346 10.35 10.01 12.86
CA ASP A 346 9.97 9.15 13.98
C ASP A 346 8.54 8.63 13.86
N LEU A 347 8.32 7.41 14.32
CA LEU A 347 6.98 6.84 14.43
C LEU A 347 6.14 7.60 15.48
N PRO A 348 4.82 7.78 15.25
CA PRO A 348 3.92 8.33 16.25
C PRO A 348 3.97 7.54 17.55
N ARG A 349 4.11 8.24 18.70
CA ARG A 349 4.21 7.62 20.04
C ARG A 349 2.87 7.50 20.75
N ASP A 350 1.83 8.14 20.23
CA ASP A 350 0.47 8.21 20.79
C ASP A 350 -0.41 7.01 20.39
N ARG A 351 0.10 6.15 19.52
CA ARG A 351 -0.62 4.99 18.96
C ARG A 351 0.31 3.83 18.67
N ILE A 352 -0.23 2.63 18.57
CA ILE A 352 0.51 1.44 18.17
C ILE A 352 0.65 1.44 16.64
N ILE A 353 1.88 1.35 16.14
CA ILE A 353 2.20 1.06 14.74
C ILE A 353 2.61 -0.40 14.67
N ASP A 354 1.91 -1.19 13.86
CA ASP A 354 2.16 -2.63 13.71
C ASP A 354 3.22 -2.91 12.65
N GLY A 355 3.30 -2.06 11.61
CA GLY A 355 4.24 -2.17 10.52
C GLY A 355 5.70 -2.01 10.95
N LYS A 356 6.60 -2.66 10.22
CA LYS A 356 8.05 -2.70 10.47
C LYS A 356 8.82 -2.09 9.30
N ASN A 357 10.05 -1.66 9.54
CA ASN A 357 10.92 -1.17 8.48
C ASN A 357 11.50 -2.35 7.68
N LEU A 358 11.19 -2.43 6.40
CA LEU A 358 11.67 -3.49 5.51
C LEU A 358 13.03 -3.19 4.88
N MET A 359 13.57 -1.98 4.98
CA MET A 359 14.83 -1.64 4.29
C MET A 359 16.00 -2.57 4.62
N PRO A 360 16.21 -3.03 5.87
CA PRO A 360 17.27 -4.00 6.14
C PRO A 360 17.12 -5.30 5.34
N LEU A 361 15.89 -5.83 5.23
CA LEU A 361 15.58 -7.02 4.42
C LEU A 361 15.75 -6.72 2.92
N LEU A 362 15.17 -5.63 2.41
CA LEU A 362 15.20 -5.30 0.99
C LEU A 362 16.62 -5.01 0.46
N THR A 363 17.51 -4.49 1.33
CA THR A 363 18.91 -4.21 0.97
C THR A 363 19.85 -5.38 1.22
N GLY A 364 19.34 -6.51 1.73
CA GLY A 364 20.14 -7.69 2.07
C GLY A 364 21.07 -7.51 3.29
N LYS A 365 20.87 -6.43 4.08
CA LYS A 365 21.60 -6.24 5.35
C LYS A 365 21.16 -7.23 6.42
N GLU A 366 19.90 -7.61 6.39
CA GLU A 366 19.31 -8.67 7.21
C GLU A 366 18.67 -9.71 6.30
N SER A 367 18.87 -10.98 6.62
CA SER A 367 18.29 -12.11 5.87
C SER A 367 16.93 -12.55 6.43
N GLN A 368 16.54 -12.04 7.58
CA GLN A 368 15.31 -12.41 8.29
C GLN A 368 14.29 -11.27 8.27
N THR A 369 13.02 -11.67 8.21
CA THR A 369 11.91 -10.73 8.39
C THR A 369 11.93 -10.09 9.77
N PRO A 370 11.48 -8.81 9.90
CA PRO A 370 11.27 -8.19 11.21
C PRO A 370 9.99 -8.69 11.93
N HIS A 371 9.23 -9.62 11.30
CA HIS A 371 8.00 -10.17 11.85
C HIS A 371 8.17 -11.61 12.33
N ASN A 372 7.84 -11.87 13.59
CA ASN A 372 7.68 -13.24 14.09
C ASN A 372 6.32 -13.82 13.67
N TYR A 373 5.27 -12.99 13.67
CA TYR A 373 3.90 -13.37 13.35
C TYR A 373 3.21 -12.29 12.50
N LEU A 374 2.39 -12.72 11.54
CA LEU A 374 1.43 -11.89 10.82
C LEU A 374 0.01 -12.35 11.17
N TYR A 375 -0.89 -11.40 11.38
CA TYR A 375 -2.27 -11.64 11.82
C TYR A 375 -3.25 -11.27 10.71
N PHE A 376 -4.06 -12.21 10.26
CA PHE A 376 -4.97 -12.05 9.14
C PHE A 376 -6.41 -11.88 9.65
N TYR A 377 -6.97 -10.72 9.34
CA TYR A 377 -8.31 -10.32 9.76
C TYR A 377 -9.27 -10.30 8.58
N GLN A 378 -10.47 -10.84 8.80
CA GLN A 378 -11.63 -10.55 7.97
C GLN A 378 -12.62 -9.72 8.78
N GLY A 379 -12.82 -8.48 8.37
CA GLY A 379 -13.57 -7.54 9.20
C GLY A 379 -12.89 -7.32 10.57
N LYS A 380 -13.60 -7.59 11.64
CA LYS A 380 -13.10 -7.48 13.02
C LYS A 380 -12.54 -8.79 13.58
N GLU A 381 -12.70 -9.89 12.84
CA GLU A 381 -12.35 -11.21 13.30
C GLU A 381 -10.95 -11.62 12.86
N LEU A 382 -10.13 -12.07 13.82
CA LEU A 382 -8.88 -12.75 13.54
C LEU A 382 -9.20 -14.14 13.01
N GLN A 383 -8.80 -14.41 11.78
CA GLN A 383 -9.07 -15.68 11.12
C GLN A 383 -7.86 -16.57 10.96
N ALA A 384 -6.66 -15.97 10.78
CA ALA A 384 -5.44 -16.74 10.67
C ALA A 384 -4.24 -16.01 11.27
N VAL A 385 -3.20 -16.78 11.61
CA VAL A 385 -1.87 -16.29 12.00
C VAL A 385 -0.81 -17.06 11.25
N ARG A 386 0.20 -16.36 10.72
CA ARG A 386 1.35 -16.94 10.03
C ARG A 386 2.65 -16.67 10.78
N SER A 387 3.52 -17.68 10.85
CA SER A 387 4.88 -17.59 11.36
C SER A 387 5.79 -18.52 10.56
N GLY A 388 6.83 -17.97 9.94
CA GLY A 388 7.73 -18.75 9.09
C GLY A 388 6.97 -19.57 8.04
N ARG A 389 7.16 -20.92 8.08
CA ARG A 389 6.47 -21.86 7.17
C ARG A 389 5.04 -22.21 7.60
N TRP A 390 4.65 -21.90 8.85
CA TRP A 390 3.39 -22.33 9.41
C TRP A 390 2.29 -21.27 9.29
N LYS A 391 1.09 -21.70 8.94
CA LYS A 391 -0.13 -20.87 9.02
C LYS A 391 -1.21 -21.61 9.77
N TYR A 392 -1.67 -20.99 10.88
CA TYR A 392 -2.78 -21.49 11.69
C TYR A 392 -4.04 -20.72 11.35
N GLN A 393 -4.97 -21.39 10.67
CA GLN A 393 -6.27 -20.84 10.28
C GLN A 393 -7.27 -21.20 11.38
N LEU A 394 -7.63 -20.22 12.23
CA LEU A 394 -8.54 -20.42 13.35
C LEU A 394 -9.93 -20.78 12.87
N ARG A 395 -10.39 -20.08 11.84
CA ARG A 395 -11.71 -20.28 11.25
C ARG A 395 -11.73 -19.76 9.81
N HIS A 396 -12.64 -20.31 9.05
CA HIS A 396 -13.02 -19.80 7.75
C HIS A 396 -14.55 -19.76 7.68
N PHE A 397 -15.12 -18.59 7.42
CA PHE A 397 -16.57 -18.44 7.26
C PHE A 397 -16.91 -18.60 5.79
N VAL A 398 -17.54 -19.73 5.45
CA VAL A 398 -18.06 -19.97 4.10
C VAL A 398 -19.45 -19.35 4.02
N GLN A 399 -19.57 -18.25 3.30
CA GLN A 399 -20.84 -17.56 3.07
C GLN A 399 -21.63 -18.24 1.93
N TYR A 400 -21.96 -19.52 2.11
CA TYR A 400 -22.90 -20.22 1.22
C TYR A 400 -24.25 -20.39 1.93
N PRO A 401 -25.32 -19.73 1.45
CA PRO A 401 -26.67 -20.05 1.91
C PRO A 401 -27.02 -21.50 1.53
N PRO A 402 -27.68 -22.30 2.45
CA PRO A 402 -28.23 -21.90 3.73
C PRO A 402 -27.34 -22.21 4.95
N LEU A 403 -26.11 -22.68 4.74
CA LEU A 403 -25.27 -23.22 5.81
C LEU A 403 -24.04 -22.32 6.02
N GLY A 404 -24.17 -21.28 6.83
CA GLY A 404 -23.01 -20.55 7.36
C GLY A 404 -22.21 -21.50 8.28
N LEU A 405 -21.23 -22.23 7.74
CA LEU A 405 -20.37 -23.13 8.49
C LEU A 405 -19.05 -22.44 8.79
N ASN A 406 -18.76 -22.25 10.07
CA ASN A 406 -17.40 -22.03 10.52
C ASN A 406 -16.60 -23.32 10.37
N GLN A 407 -15.54 -23.30 9.56
CA GLN A 407 -14.63 -24.41 9.39
C GLN A 407 -13.28 -24.07 10.03
N GLY A 408 -12.56 -25.08 10.48
CA GLY A 408 -11.28 -24.96 11.19
C GLY A 408 -11.37 -25.46 12.65
N PRO A 409 -10.34 -25.30 13.50
CA PRO A 409 -9.04 -24.76 13.11
C PRO A 409 -8.21 -25.73 12.25
N TRP A 410 -7.34 -25.17 11.38
CA TRP A 410 -6.41 -25.92 10.55
C TRP A 410 -4.98 -25.38 10.72
N LEU A 411 -3.99 -26.27 10.65
CA LEU A 411 -2.57 -25.93 10.53
C LEU A 411 -2.09 -26.33 9.13
N PHE A 412 -1.47 -25.37 8.42
CA PHE A 412 -0.87 -25.58 7.12
C PHE A 412 0.65 -25.41 7.17
N ASP A 413 1.37 -26.29 6.48
CA ASP A 413 2.80 -26.19 6.23
C ASP A 413 3.04 -25.60 4.84
N LEU A 414 3.12 -24.28 4.75
CA LEU A 414 3.19 -23.57 3.47
C LEU A 414 4.50 -23.79 2.70
N GLN A 415 5.51 -24.41 3.32
CA GLN A 415 6.71 -24.81 2.62
C GLN A 415 6.48 -26.05 1.74
N ASN A 416 5.67 -26.99 2.23
CA ASN A 416 5.36 -28.24 1.55
C ASN A 416 3.97 -28.24 0.87
N ASP A 417 3.09 -27.38 1.33
CA ASP A 417 1.70 -27.24 0.89
C ASP A 417 1.33 -25.74 0.73
N PRO A 418 1.92 -25.03 -0.26
CA PRO A 418 1.71 -23.61 -0.44
C PRO A 418 0.28 -23.23 -0.87
N ASN A 419 -0.54 -24.23 -1.24
CA ASN A 419 -1.95 -24.05 -1.60
C ASN A 419 -2.92 -24.43 -0.46
N GLU A 420 -2.43 -24.58 0.78
CA GLU A 420 -3.25 -24.76 1.99
C GLU A 420 -4.29 -25.88 1.86
N SER A 421 -3.91 -27.03 1.28
CA SER A 421 -4.80 -28.17 1.01
C SER A 421 -4.92 -29.11 2.19
N TYR A 422 -3.82 -29.32 2.92
CA TYR A 422 -3.71 -30.38 3.92
C TYR A 422 -3.61 -29.83 5.34
N ASN A 423 -4.63 -30.15 6.15
CA ASN A 423 -4.59 -29.83 7.58
C ASN A 423 -3.67 -30.83 8.31
N VAL A 424 -2.55 -30.33 8.81
CA VAL A 424 -1.55 -31.17 9.52
C VAL A 424 -1.53 -30.94 11.04
N LYS A 425 -2.56 -30.33 11.61
CA LYS A 425 -2.60 -29.96 13.06
C LYS A 425 -2.38 -31.13 14.00
N GLU A 426 -2.87 -32.32 13.64
CA GLU A 426 -2.72 -33.53 14.48
C GLU A 426 -1.28 -34.09 14.44
N LEU A 427 -0.48 -33.72 13.43
CA LEU A 427 0.93 -34.12 13.29
C LEU A 427 1.87 -33.21 14.06
N TYR A 428 1.45 -31.98 14.38
CA TYR A 428 2.27 -30.93 15.01
C TYR A 428 1.53 -30.22 16.15
N PRO A 429 1.12 -30.97 17.22
CA PRO A 429 0.36 -30.41 18.33
C PRO A 429 1.14 -29.32 19.11
N GLU A 430 2.46 -29.40 19.15
CA GLU A 430 3.32 -28.39 19.78
C GLU A 430 3.27 -27.06 19.04
N VAL A 431 3.21 -27.07 17.71
CA VAL A 431 3.07 -25.86 16.88
C VAL A 431 1.68 -25.25 17.09
N VAL A 432 0.64 -26.07 17.16
CA VAL A 432 -0.73 -25.61 17.46
C VAL A 432 -0.77 -24.91 18.81
N ALA A 433 -0.20 -25.53 19.88
CA ALA A 433 -0.18 -24.96 21.22
C ALA A 433 0.56 -23.61 21.27
N GLU A 434 1.66 -23.46 20.49
CA GLU A 434 2.37 -22.19 20.35
C GLU A 434 1.47 -21.12 19.73
N PHE A 435 0.80 -21.42 18.60
CA PHE A 435 -0.11 -20.47 17.95
C PHE A 435 -1.28 -20.06 18.85
N GLU A 436 -1.89 -21.00 19.56
CA GLU A 436 -3.00 -20.72 20.48
C GLU A 436 -2.57 -19.77 21.60
N LYS A 437 -1.37 -19.99 22.17
CA LYS A 437 -0.78 -19.07 23.17
C LYS A 437 -0.56 -17.67 22.58
N VAL A 438 0.07 -17.58 21.41
CA VAL A 438 0.35 -16.31 20.73
C VAL A 438 -0.94 -15.57 20.42
N ILE A 439 -1.97 -16.27 19.96
CA ILE A 439 -3.28 -15.69 19.66
C ILE A 439 -3.93 -15.14 20.93
N ALA A 440 -3.92 -15.90 22.03
CA ALA A 440 -4.47 -15.46 23.31
C ALA A 440 -3.76 -14.19 23.82
N ASP A 441 -2.43 -14.17 23.77
CA ASP A 441 -1.62 -13.01 24.16
C ASP A 441 -1.87 -11.81 23.23
N TRP A 442 -1.96 -12.02 21.91
CA TRP A 442 -2.27 -10.99 20.94
C TRP A 442 -3.65 -10.37 21.19
N GLN A 443 -4.69 -11.17 21.34
CA GLN A 443 -6.06 -10.70 21.59
C GLN A 443 -6.17 -9.90 22.88
N LYS A 444 -5.52 -10.37 23.96
CA LYS A 444 -5.44 -9.66 25.25
C LYS A 444 -4.74 -8.31 25.14
N ASN A 445 -3.63 -8.24 24.41
CA ASN A 445 -2.84 -7.03 24.27
C ASN A 445 -3.42 -6.08 23.21
N PHE A 446 -4.09 -6.61 22.20
CA PHE A 446 -4.74 -5.80 21.16
C PHE A 446 -5.79 -4.84 21.76
N SER A 447 -6.59 -5.32 22.71
CA SER A 447 -7.63 -4.53 23.40
C SER A 447 -7.07 -3.35 24.20
N ARG A 448 -5.83 -3.44 24.69
CA ARG A 448 -5.16 -2.36 25.47
C ARG A 448 -4.70 -1.19 24.63
N GLY A 449 -4.57 -1.37 23.33
CA GLY A 449 -4.13 -0.32 22.39
C GLY A 449 -5.26 0.30 21.56
N LEU A 450 -6.51 -0.11 21.77
CA LEU A 450 -7.66 0.58 21.20
C LEU A 450 -7.96 1.79 22.10
N LYS A 451 -7.88 3.02 21.56
CA LYS A 451 -8.58 4.15 22.14
C LYS A 451 -10.07 3.83 22.06
N ILE A 452 -10.72 3.67 23.20
CA ILE A 452 -12.16 3.58 23.33
C ILE A 452 -12.73 4.99 23.19
#